data_d1e456fb5230d892b415b2fd3b3cf6e7
#
_entry.id   d1e456fb5230d892b415b2fd3b3cf6e7
#
_cell.length_a   1.000
_cell.length_b   1.000
_cell.length_c   1.000
_cell.angle_alpha   90.00
_cell.angle_beta   90.00
_cell.angle_gamma   90.00
#
_symmetry.space_group_name_H-M   'P 1'
#
loop_
_entity.id
_entity.type
_entity.pdbx_description
1 polymer ?
#
loop_
_entity_poly.entity_id
_entity_poly.type
_entity_poly.pdbx_seq_one_letter_code
_entity_poly.pdbx_strand_id
1 'polypeptide(L)'
;FVAEGESVMDYLCHAWVDEVFIDLQPNDPRVDRWIDQLTEMGVTVHLKLANRMDLAANKQFVENLGRYTVLTTSIRTVSTWELFLKRLMDILGGIVGCILTGILFLILAPMIYHESPGPIFFGQTRIGKNGKKFTCYKFRSMYLDAEERKAALAAENRVSDGMMFKLDFDPRIIGSRRLPDGTIKKGLGNKIRDWSIDELPQFWNVLKGDMSLVGTRPPTEDEWGKYELHHR
;
A
#
# COMPACT_ATOMS: atom_id res chain seq x y z
N PHE A 1 -3.72 23.84 9.59
CA PHE A 1 -2.66 24.12 8.60
C PHE A 1 -3.25 25.00 7.51
N VAL A 2 -2.63 26.10 7.18
CA VAL A 2 -3.07 26.99 6.11
C VAL A 2 -1.98 26.94 5.03
N ALA A 3 -2.33 26.43 3.86
CA ALA A 3 -1.45 26.45 2.71
C ALA A 3 -2.10 27.27 1.59
N GLU A 4 -1.32 28.06 0.89
CA GLU A 4 -1.79 28.90 -0.20
C GLU A 4 -1.45 28.29 -1.58
N GLY A 5 -2.43 28.30 -2.46
CA GLY A 5 -2.26 28.05 -3.88
C GLY A 5 -1.94 26.59 -4.28
N GLU A 6 -1.09 26.42 -5.29
CA GLU A 6 -0.74 25.11 -5.88
C GLU A 6 0.00 24.18 -4.91
N SER A 7 0.66 24.73 -3.91
CA SER A 7 1.38 23.96 -2.89
C SER A 7 0.45 23.08 -2.02
N VAL A 8 -0.86 23.35 -1.98
CA VAL A 8 -1.84 22.57 -1.21
C VAL A 8 -1.96 21.15 -1.78
N MET A 9 -2.09 21.03 -3.10
CA MET A 9 -2.25 19.72 -3.74
C MET A 9 -0.98 18.89 -3.65
N ASP A 10 0.19 19.50 -3.83
CA ASP A 10 1.46 18.84 -3.67
C ASP A 10 1.67 18.33 -2.22
N TYR A 11 1.33 19.15 -1.24
CA TYR A 11 1.33 18.72 0.16
C TYR A 11 0.40 17.52 0.40
N LEU A 12 -0.83 17.57 -0.11
CA LEU A 12 -1.83 16.52 0.08
C LEU A 12 -1.47 15.21 -0.64
N CYS A 13 -0.71 15.27 -1.73
CA CYS A 13 -0.17 14.07 -2.39
C CYS A 13 0.84 13.31 -1.50
N HIS A 14 1.58 14.01 -0.65
CA HIS A 14 2.64 13.44 0.19
C HIS A 14 2.27 13.32 1.67
N ALA A 15 1.17 13.95 2.11
CA ALA A 15 0.65 13.86 3.46
C ALA A 15 -0.57 12.94 3.54
N TRP A 16 -0.71 12.23 4.64
CA TRP A 16 -1.94 11.48 4.90
C TRP A 16 -3.02 12.42 5.43
N VAL A 17 -4.08 12.61 4.65
CA VAL A 17 -5.22 13.45 5.00
C VAL A 17 -6.50 12.68 4.68
N ASP A 18 -7.36 12.48 5.69
CA ASP A 18 -8.66 11.80 5.53
C ASP A 18 -9.75 12.78 5.10
N GLU A 19 -9.68 14.02 5.61
CA GLU A 19 -10.73 15.03 5.44
C GLU A 19 -10.12 16.40 5.17
N VAL A 20 -10.73 17.18 4.28
CA VAL A 20 -10.34 18.56 3.95
C VAL A 20 -11.54 19.47 4.09
N PHE A 21 -11.39 20.57 4.82
CA PHE A 21 -12.37 21.62 4.92
C PHE A 21 -11.98 22.80 4.02
N ILE A 22 -12.85 23.13 3.06
CA ILE A 22 -12.67 24.26 2.13
C ILE A 22 -13.48 25.45 2.63
N ASP A 23 -12.79 26.50 3.07
CA ASP A 23 -13.38 27.80 3.47
C ASP A 23 -13.09 28.85 2.40
N LEU A 24 -13.45 28.57 1.16
CA LEU A 24 -13.43 29.52 0.05
C LEU A 24 -14.84 29.99 -0.30
N GLN A 25 -14.94 31.12 -1.00
CA GLN A 25 -16.23 31.55 -1.53
C GLN A 25 -16.74 30.54 -2.57
N PRO A 26 -18.04 30.19 -2.57
CA PRO A 26 -18.58 29.15 -3.48
C PRO A 26 -18.35 29.41 -4.97
N ASN A 27 -18.16 30.66 -5.37
CA ASN A 27 -17.90 31.06 -6.75
C ASN A 27 -16.40 31.11 -7.11
N ASP A 28 -15.50 30.74 -6.18
CA ASP A 28 -14.06 30.67 -6.48
C ASP A 28 -13.80 29.54 -7.49
N PRO A 29 -13.18 29.83 -8.65
CA PRO A 29 -12.97 28.85 -9.72
C PRO A 29 -12.08 27.68 -9.31
N ARG A 30 -11.38 27.77 -8.17
CA ARG A 30 -10.55 26.70 -7.62
C ARG A 30 -11.38 25.64 -6.91
N VAL A 31 -12.57 25.98 -6.41
CA VAL A 31 -13.38 25.11 -5.55
C VAL A 31 -13.77 23.84 -6.30
N ASP A 32 -14.33 23.97 -7.51
CA ASP A 32 -14.77 22.80 -8.30
C ASP A 32 -13.59 21.90 -8.62
N ARG A 33 -12.48 22.47 -9.10
CA ARG A 33 -11.26 21.72 -9.41
C ARG A 33 -10.69 20.99 -8.19
N TRP A 34 -10.68 21.64 -7.04
CA TRP A 34 -10.19 21.02 -5.80
C TRP A 34 -11.12 19.93 -5.29
N ILE A 35 -12.44 20.09 -5.40
CA ILE A 35 -13.40 19.03 -5.04
C ILE A 35 -13.14 17.79 -5.91
N ASP A 36 -13.01 17.97 -7.23
CA ASP A 36 -12.78 16.86 -8.15
C ASP A 36 -11.45 16.15 -7.83
N GLN A 37 -10.37 16.89 -7.70
CA GLN A 37 -9.03 16.33 -7.40
C GLN A 37 -8.99 15.61 -6.05
N LEU A 38 -9.53 16.21 -4.98
CA LEU A 38 -9.56 15.61 -3.65
C LEU A 38 -10.47 14.37 -3.62
N THR A 39 -11.58 14.42 -4.34
CA THR A 39 -12.50 13.28 -4.46
C THR A 39 -11.84 12.13 -5.22
N GLU A 40 -11.09 12.41 -6.29
CA GLU A 40 -10.30 11.41 -7.02
C GLU A 40 -9.22 10.77 -6.12
N MET A 41 -8.63 11.55 -5.22
CA MET A 41 -7.69 11.05 -4.19
C MET A 41 -8.38 10.23 -3.08
N GLY A 42 -9.70 10.16 -3.04
CA GLY A 42 -10.46 9.49 -1.99
C GLY A 42 -10.58 10.26 -0.67
N VAL A 43 -10.24 11.55 -0.67
CA VAL A 43 -10.32 12.44 0.50
C VAL A 43 -11.75 12.94 0.66
N THR A 44 -12.26 12.94 1.89
CA THR A 44 -13.57 13.52 2.20
C THR A 44 -13.47 15.04 2.20
N VAL A 45 -14.34 15.71 1.42
CA VAL A 45 -14.31 17.15 1.26
C VAL A 45 -15.51 17.78 1.94
N HIS A 46 -15.27 18.74 2.84
CA HIS A 46 -16.26 19.57 3.48
C HIS A 46 -16.20 20.97 2.92
N LEU A 47 -17.25 21.42 2.25
CA LEU A 47 -17.35 22.78 1.72
C LEU A 47 -18.28 23.61 2.59
N LYS A 48 -17.83 24.78 3.01
CA LYS A 48 -18.66 25.76 3.70
C LYS A 48 -19.77 26.25 2.78
N LEU A 49 -21.02 25.95 3.12
CA LEU A 49 -22.17 26.40 2.36
C LEU A 49 -22.48 27.87 2.65
N ALA A 50 -22.20 28.73 1.71
CA ALA A 50 -22.80 30.05 1.60
C ALA A 50 -23.54 30.10 0.25
N ASN A 51 -24.80 29.65 0.21
CA ASN A 51 -25.73 29.78 -0.92
C ASN A 51 -25.44 28.95 -2.20
N ARG A 52 -24.88 27.77 -2.17
CA ARG A 52 -24.80 26.93 -3.37
C ARG A 52 -25.74 25.72 -3.31
N MET A 53 -26.65 25.64 -4.26
CA MET A 53 -27.54 24.50 -4.52
C MET A 53 -27.34 23.98 -5.95
N ASP A 54 -26.16 23.48 -6.29
CA ASP A 54 -25.98 22.68 -7.51
C ASP A 54 -25.43 21.30 -7.14
N LEU A 55 -26.33 20.34 -7.07
CA LEU A 55 -26.13 18.98 -6.58
C LEU A 55 -26.02 18.03 -7.79
N ALA A 56 -24.86 17.90 -8.39
CA ALA A 56 -24.66 16.90 -9.45
C ALA A 56 -23.60 15.87 -9.07
N ALA A 57 -24.02 14.61 -9.10
CA ALA A 57 -23.31 13.37 -9.32
C ALA A 57 -22.52 12.66 -8.21
N ASN A 58 -22.05 13.28 -7.14
CA ASN A 58 -21.38 12.57 -6.04
C ASN A 58 -22.29 12.44 -4.82
N LYS A 59 -22.06 11.44 -3.95
CA LYS A 59 -22.83 11.32 -2.70
C LYS A 59 -22.50 12.51 -1.80
N GLN A 60 -23.37 13.51 -1.83
CA GLN A 60 -23.27 14.72 -1.06
C GLN A 60 -24.31 14.69 0.05
N PHE A 61 -23.93 15.06 1.24
CA PHE A 61 -24.84 15.24 2.37
C PHE A 61 -24.47 16.47 3.18
N VAL A 62 -25.48 17.10 3.76
CA VAL A 62 -25.30 18.28 4.59
C VAL A 62 -25.16 17.85 6.04
N GLU A 63 -24.08 18.24 6.68
CA GLU A 63 -23.84 17.95 8.09
C GLU A 63 -23.35 19.19 8.86
N ASN A 64 -23.40 19.14 10.18
CA ASN A 64 -22.90 20.20 11.04
C ASN A 64 -21.54 19.82 11.61
N LEU A 65 -20.52 20.56 11.21
CA LEU A 65 -19.16 20.43 11.74
C LEU A 65 -18.94 21.56 12.77
N GLY A 66 -19.18 21.26 14.05
CA GLY A 66 -19.17 22.27 15.12
C GLY A 66 -20.24 23.34 14.93
N ARG A 67 -19.84 24.56 14.57
CA ARG A 67 -20.74 25.73 14.35
C ARG A 67 -21.11 25.94 12.89
N TYR A 68 -20.54 25.16 11.97
CA TYR A 68 -20.71 25.35 10.54
C TYR A 68 -21.60 24.27 9.96
N THR A 69 -22.55 24.68 9.11
CA THR A 69 -23.26 23.78 8.23
C THR A 69 -22.40 23.61 6.97
N VAL A 70 -22.01 22.37 6.67
CA VAL A 70 -21.11 22.03 5.56
C VAL A 70 -21.77 21.07 4.60
N LEU A 71 -21.37 21.14 3.35
CA LEU A 71 -21.66 20.12 2.35
C LEU A 71 -20.49 19.15 2.30
N THR A 72 -20.72 17.92 2.74
CA THR A 72 -19.72 16.85 2.69
C THR A 72 -19.88 16.08 1.40
N THR A 73 -18.80 15.96 0.64
CA THR A 73 -18.72 15.16 -0.58
C THR A 73 -17.78 14.00 -0.32
N SER A 74 -18.31 12.77 -0.46
CA SER A 74 -17.51 11.56 -0.26
C SER A 74 -17.83 10.52 -1.33
N ILE A 75 -16.82 9.81 -1.82
CA ILE A 75 -17.00 8.70 -2.76
C ILE A 75 -17.72 7.53 -2.08
N ARG A 76 -17.45 7.30 -0.79
CA ARG A 76 -18.01 6.18 -0.02
C ARG A 76 -18.33 6.59 1.41
N THR A 77 -19.60 6.44 1.78
CA THR A 77 -20.01 6.37 3.19
C THR A 77 -19.95 4.90 3.61
N VAL A 78 -18.96 4.53 4.40
CA VAL A 78 -18.86 3.17 4.94
C VAL A 78 -19.54 3.13 6.30
N SER A 79 -20.51 2.21 6.46
CA SER A 79 -21.21 2.00 7.73
C SER A 79 -20.24 1.44 8.79
N THR A 80 -20.40 1.84 10.05
CA THR A 80 -19.65 1.29 11.19
C THR A 80 -19.76 -0.24 11.27
N TRP A 81 -20.92 -0.80 10.89
CA TRP A 81 -21.16 -2.23 10.83
C TRP A 81 -20.31 -2.92 9.75
N GLU A 82 -20.17 -2.30 8.58
CA GLU A 82 -19.31 -2.81 7.50
C GLU A 82 -17.83 -2.82 7.91
N LEU A 83 -17.37 -1.77 8.60
CA LEU A 83 -16.02 -1.72 9.17
C LEU A 83 -15.79 -2.82 10.21
N PHE A 84 -16.80 -3.07 11.07
CA PHE A 84 -16.74 -4.15 12.06
C PHE A 84 -16.65 -5.52 11.38
N LEU A 85 -17.54 -5.80 10.41
CA LEU A 85 -17.51 -7.06 9.65
C LEU A 85 -16.20 -7.26 8.90
N LYS A 86 -15.70 -6.19 8.27
CA LYS A 86 -14.40 -6.21 7.61
C LYS A 86 -13.28 -6.59 8.60
N ARG A 87 -13.25 -5.96 9.77
CA ARG A 87 -12.24 -6.28 10.80
C ARG A 87 -12.36 -7.69 11.33
N LEU A 88 -13.59 -8.18 11.52
CA LEU A 88 -13.86 -9.55 11.92
C LEU A 88 -13.30 -10.55 10.90
N MET A 89 -13.55 -10.33 9.61
CA MET A 89 -12.97 -11.13 8.52
C MET A 89 -11.44 -11.10 8.54
N ASP A 90 -10.84 -9.92 8.75
CA ASP A 90 -9.38 -9.76 8.83
C ASP A 90 -8.80 -10.58 9.99
N ILE A 91 -9.45 -10.59 11.16
CA ILE A 91 -9.01 -11.36 12.33
C ILE A 91 -9.13 -12.86 12.07
N LEU A 92 -10.29 -13.33 11.58
CA LEU A 92 -10.50 -14.75 11.31
C LEU A 92 -9.54 -15.29 10.25
N GLY A 93 -9.42 -14.57 9.12
CA GLY A 93 -8.49 -14.94 8.06
C GLY A 93 -7.02 -14.80 8.48
N GLY A 94 -6.71 -13.79 9.30
CA GLY A 94 -5.38 -13.61 9.90
C GLY A 94 -4.99 -14.79 10.78
N ILE A 95 -5.89 -15.30 11.63
CA ILE A 95 -5.66 -16.49 12.46
C ILE A 95 -5.39 -17.72 11.60
N VAL A 96 -6.27 -17.99 10.62
CA VAL A 96 -6.11 -19.15 9.72
C VAL A 96 -4.78 -19.03 8.95
N GLY A 97 -4.48 -17.86 8.40
CA GLY A 97 -3.23 -17.61 7.68
C GLY A 97 -1.98 -17.74 8.55
N CYS A 98 -2.03 -17.31 9.82
CA CYS A 98 -0.92 -17.51 10.77
C CYS A 98 -0.71 -18.98 11.10
N ILE A 99 -1.78 -19.78 11.25
CA ILE A 99 -1.67 -21.24 11.47
C ILE A 99 -1.00 -21.90 10.25
N LEU A 100 -1.44 -21.58 9.03
CA LEU A 100 -0.82 -22.08 7.80
C LEU A 100 0.64 -21.66 7.70
N THR A 101 0.95 -20.41 8.03
CA THR A 101 2.32 -19.90 8.07
C THR A 101 3.18 -20.70 9.06
N GLY A 102 2.64 -21.02 10.25
CA GLY A 102 3.33 -21.83 11.25
C GLY A 102 3.63 -23.24 10.78
N ILE A 103 2.68 -23.90 10.12
CA ILE A 103 2.88 -25.24 9.55
C ILE A 103 3.98 -25.20 8.47
N LEU A 104 3.89 -24.25 7.54
CA LEU A 104 4.88 -24.11 6.48
C LEU A 104 6.26 -23.65 7.00
N PHE A 105 6.30 -22.89 8.08
CA PHE A 105 7.55 -22.52 8.73
C PHE A 105 8.36 -23.74 9.16
N LEU A 106 7.72 -24.77 9.73
CA LEU A 106 8.40 -25.99 10.15
C LEU A 106 9.10 -26.71 9.00
N ILE A 107 8.56 -26.57 7.77
CA ILE A 107 9.13 -27.19 6.56
C ILE A 107 10.16 -26.25 5.91
N LEU A 108 9.80 -24.99 5.73
CA LEU A 108 10.61 -24.04 4.96
C LEU A 108 11.81 -23.51 5.74
N ALA A 109 11.71 -23.36 7.07
CA ALA A 109 12.79 -22.82 7.87
C ALA A 109 14.09 -23.63 7.75
N PRO A 110 14.10 -24.96 7.94
CA PRO A 110 15.31 -25.75 7.73
C PRO A 110 15.81 -25.71 6.29
N MET A 111 14.92 -25.69 5.29
CA MET A 111 15.30 -25.63 3.88
C MET A 111 15.98 -24.29 3.53
N ILE A 112 15.39 -23.16 3.97
CA ILE A 112 15.96 -21.81 3.76
C ILE A 112 17.30 -21.69 4.49
N TYR A 113 17.37 -22.16 5.73
CA TYR A 113 18.58 -22.08 6.53
C TYR A 113 19.73 -22.90 5.93
N HIS A 114 19.43 -24.10 5.40
CA HIS A 114 20.42 -24.95 4.75
C HIS A 114 21.00 -24.34 3.48
N GLU A 115 20.14 -23.73 2.63
CA GLU A 115 20.57 -23.08 1.38
C GLU A 115 21.26 -21.74 1.61
N SER A 116 20.85 -21.00 2.63
CA SER A 116 21.37 -19.70 2.98
C SER A 116 21.24 -19.46 4.49
N PRO A 117 22.28 -19.71 5.30
CA PRO A 117 22.27 -19.48 6.74
C PRO A 117 21.89 -18.03 7.08
N GLY A 118 21.08 -17.85 8.14
CA GLY A 118 20.63 -16.53 8.62
C GLY A 118 19.13 -16.49 8.95
N PRO A 119 18.52 -15.29 9.13
CA PRO A 119 17.13 -15.15 9.51
C PRO A 119 16.19 -15.73 8.47
N ILE A 120 15.14 -16.43 8.93
CA ILE A 120 14.15 -17.08 8.04
C ILE A 120 13.15 -16.06 7.49
N PHE A 121 12.81 -15.05 8.30
CA PHE A 121 11.91 -13.98 7.89
C PHE A 121 12.70 -12.77 7.40
N PHE A 122 12.14 -12.11 6.42
CA PHE A 122 12.56 -10.83 5.90
C PHE A 122 11.48 -9.79 6.23
N GLY A 123 11.89 -8.62 6.72
CA GLY A 123 11.01 -7.50 7.00
C GLY A 123 11.31 -6.33 6.08
N GLN A 124 10.29 -5.80 5.42
CA GLN A 124 10.40 -4.61 4.58
C GLN A 124 9.50 -3.50 5.12
N THR A 125 10.05 -2.31 5.30
CA THR A 125 9.25 -1.14 5.69
C THR A 125 8.30 -0.75 4.56
N ARG A 126 7.03 -0.57 4.91
CA ARG A 126 5.96 -0.14 4.02
C ARG A 126 5.11 0.93 4.66
N ILE A 127 4.42 1.69 3.81
CA ILE A 127 3.49 2.73 4.25
C ILE A 127 2.09 2.13 4.27
N GLY A 128 1.48 2.14 5.45
CA GLY A 128 0.12 1.67 5.68
C GLY A 128 -0.88 2.80 5.85
N LYS A 129 -2.05 2.46 6.43
CA LYS A 129 -3.12 3.42 6.68
C LYS A 129 -2.61 4.63 7.47
N ASN A 130 -3.05 5.81 7.09
CA ASN A 130 -2.70 7.11 7.68
C ASN A 130 -1.19 7.42 7.60
N GLY A 131 -0.51 6.97 6.53
CA GLY A 131 0.93 7.20 6.35
C GLY A 131 1.83 6.50 7.37
N LYS A 132 1.26 5.62 8.22
CA LYS A 132 2.00 4.94 9.28
C LYS A 132 2.93 3.89 8.70
N LYS A 133 4.21 3.99 9.00
CA LYS A 133 5.20 2.98 8.64
C LYS A 133 5.02 1.72 9.45
N PHE A 134 5.08 0.56 8.79
CA PHE A 134 5.07 -0.75 9.46
C PHE A 134 6.03 -1.71 8.76
N THR A 135 6.42 -2.78 9.45
CA THR A 135 7.25 -3.84 8.88
C THR A 135 6.37 -4.92 8.29
N CYS A 136 6.42 -5.08 6.96
CA CYS A 136 5.77 -6.14 6.22
C CYS A 136 6.65 -7.39 6.23
N TYR A 137 6.16 -8.49 6.79
CA TYR A 137 6.93 -9.72 6.93
C TYR A 137 6.74 -10.67 5.75
N LYS A 138 7.85 -11.33 5.36
CA LYS A 138 7.88 -12.37 4.33
C LYS A 138 8.82 -13.50 4.74
N PHE A 139 8.65 -14.70 4.17
CA PHE A 139 9.74 -15.68 4.17
C PHE A 139 10.88 -15.18 3.28
N ARG A 140 12.10 -15.37 3.75
CA ARG A 140 13.29 -14.99 2.98
C ARG A 140 13.45 -15.91 1.78
N SER A 141 13.26 -15.36 0.60
CA SER A 141 13.41 -16.02 -0.69
C SER A 141 14.66 -15.56 -1.47
N MET A 142 15.38 -14.55 -0.92
CA MET A 142 16.60 -13.98 -1.49
C MET A 142 17.77 -14.07 -0.52
N TYR A 143 18.99 -14.02 -1.06
CA TYR A 143 20.20 -13.93 -0.26
C TYR A 143 20.27 -12.65 0.57
N LEU A 144 21.08 -12.62 1.64
CA LEU A 144 21.15 -11.49 2.57
C LEU A 144 21.66 -10.20 1.93
N ASP A 145 22.53 -10.32 0.95
CA ASP A 145 23.14 -9.23 0.19
C ASP A 145 22.31 -8.80 -1.03
N ALA A 146 21.04 -9.26 -1.12
CA ALA A 146 20.17 -9.01 -2.27
C ALA A 146 19.93 -7.53 -2.54
N GLU A 147 19.83 -6.69 -1.50
CA GLU A 147 19.60 -5.24 -1.66
C GLU A 147 20.85 -4.53 -2.16
N GLU A 148 22.02 -4.92 -1.69
CA GLU A 148 23.30 -4.38 -2.19
C GLU A 148 23.51 -4.71 -3.66
N ARG A 149 23.16 -5.94 -4.07
CA ARG A 149 23.23 -6.37 -5.49
C ARG A 149 22.21 -5.70 -6.38
N LYS A 150 21.12 -5.17 -5.82
CA LYS A 150 20.05 -4.50 -6.59
C LYS A 150 20.57 -3.33 -7.41
N ALA A 151 21.44 -2.52 -6.82
CA ALA A 151 22.05 -1.36 -7.49
C ALA A 151 22.87 -1.77 -8.73
N ALA A 152 23.64 -2.86 -8.64
CA ALA A 152 24.44 -3.36 -9.76
C ALA A 152 23.57 -3.94 -10.89
N LEU A 153 22.37 -4.44 -10.57
CA LEU A 153 21.45 -5.04 -11.53
C LEU A 153 20.41 -4.03 -12.08
N ALA A 154 20.50 -2.77 -11.70
CA ALA A 154 19.52 -1.75 -12.09
C ALA A 154 19.42 -1.56 -13.61
N ALA A 155 20.53 -1.72 -14.34
CA ALA A 155 20.59 -1.61 -15.79
C ALA A 155 19.82 -2.74 -16.52
N GLU A 156 19.60 -3.89 -15.87
CA GLU A 156 18.87 -5.05 -16.43
C GLU A 156 17.38 -5.03 -16.08
N ASN A 157 16.89 -3.97 -15.42
CA ASN A 157 15.49 -3.87 -15.03
C ASN A 157 14.58 -3.76 -16.26
N ARG A 158 13.60 -4.67 -16.36
CA ARG A 158 12.61 -4.70 -17.47
C ARG A 158 11.55 -3.61 -17.37
N VAL A 159 11.38 -3.02 -16.21
CA VAL A 159 10.35 -2.02 -15.93
C VAL A 159 10.99 -0.64 -15.92
N SER A 160 10.66 0.16 -16.93
CA SER A 160 11.29 1.47 -17.16
C SER A 160 10.74 2.60 -16.29
N ASP A 161 9.54 2.43 -15.69
CA ASP A 161 8.88 3.45 -14.86
C ASP A 161 9.52 3.62 -13.47
N GLY A 162 10.45 2.73 -13.10
CA GLY A 162 11.13 2.76 -11.81
C GLY A 162 10.26 2.44 -10.60
N MET A 163 8.99 2.08 -10.80
CA MET A 163 8.08 1.69 -9.71
C MET A 163 8.27 0.24 -9.28
N MET A 164 8.71 -0.63 -10.19
CA MET A 164 8.96 -2.03 -9.90
C MET A 164 10.32 -2.48 -10.40
N PHE A 165 10.96 -3.39 -9.65
CA PHE A 165 12.20 -4.03 -10.07
C PHE A 165 11.92 -5.47 -10.50
N LYS A 166 12.11 -5.78 -11.80
CA LYS A 166 11.83 -7.10 -12.36
C LYS A 166 12.90 -7.51 -13.37
N LEU A 167 13.52 -8.66 -13.14
CA LEU A 167 14.53 -9.28 -14.00
C LEU A 167 14.00 -10.55 -14.62
N ASP A 168 14.51 -10.93 -15.81
CA ASP A 168 14.27 -12.25 -16.41
C ASP A 168 14.95 -13.36 -15.60
N PHE A 169 16.20 -13.11 -15.22
CA PHE A 169 16.95 -13.93 -14.29
C PHE A 169 17.42 -13.09 -13.12
N ASP A 170 16.98 -13.43 -11.91
CA ASP A 170 17.40 -12.73 -10.70
C ASP A 170 18.36 -13.59 -9.88
N PRO A 171 19.68 -13.29 -9.92
CA PRO A 171 20.71 -14.07 -9.22
C PRO A 171 20.63 -13.90 -7.68
N ARG A 172 19.81 -12.97 -7.19
CA ARG A 172 19.60 -12.73 -5.75
C ARG A 172 18.67 -13.76 -5.12
N ILE A 173 17.92 -14.54 -5.93
CA ILE A 173 16.97 -15.53 -5.44
C ILE A 173 17.72 -16.78 -5.00
N ILE A 174 17.42 -17.27 -3.79
CA ILE A 174 18.05 -18.45 -3.19
C ILE A 174 17.95 -19.68 -4.12
N GLY A 175 19.10 -20.25 -4.45
CA GLY A 175 19.23 -21.44 -5.27
C GLY A 175 18.99 -21.23 -6.77
N SER A 176 18.71 -20.01 -7.23
CA SER A 176 18.58 -19.68 -8.66
C SER A 176 19.95 -19.67 -9.33
N ARG A 177 20.08 -20.34 -10.47
CA ARG A 177 21.35 -20.43 -11.22
C ARG A 177 21.08 -20.39 -12.72
N ARG A 178 21.98 -19.71 -13.47
CA ARG A 178 22.02 -19.83 -14.92
C ARG A 178 22.99 -20.94 -15.27
N LEU A 179 22.56 -21.90 -16.06
CA LEU A 179 23.38 -23.02 -16.55
C LEU A 179 24.23 -22.60 -17.75
N PRO A 180 25.31 -23.35 -18.09
CA PRO A 180 26.18 -23.02 -19.23
C PRO A 180 25.46 -22.97 -20.59
N ASP A 181 24.35 -23.71 -20.72
CA ASP A 181 23.48 -23.73 -21.89
C ASP A 181 22.53 -22.54 -21.99
N GLY A 182 22.63 -21.59 -21.03
CA GLY A 182 21.76 -20.39 -20.94
C GLY A 182 20.43 -20.63 -20.26
N THR A 183 20.07 -21.87 -19.92
CA THR A 183 18.80 -22.17 -19.22
C THR A 183 18.86 -21.72 -17.76
N ILE A 184 17.68 -21.41 -17.19
CA ILE A 184 17.56 -20.96 -15.79
C ILE A 184 17.10 -22.16 -14.95
N LYS A 185 17.96 -22.60 -14.03
CA LYS A 185 17.59 -23.56 -13.00
C LYS A 185 16.93 -22.84 -11.83
N LYS A 186 15.63 -23.09 -11.64
CA LYS A 186 14.87 -22.54 -10.51
C LYS A 186 15.27 -23.21 -9.20
N GLY A 187 15.64 -22.40 -8.21
CA GLY A 187 15.97 -22.85 -6.85
C GLY A 187 14.78 -22.80 -5.89
N LEU A 188 15.08 -22.98 -4.60
CA LEU A 188 14.10 -22.93 -3.52
C LEU A 188 13.37 -21.57 -3.49
N GLY A 189 14.10 -20.47 -3.56
CA GLY A 189 13.54 -19.13 -3.53
C GLY A 189 12.55 -18.88 -4.67
N ASN A 190 12.80 -19.40 -5.88
CA ASN A 190 11.88 -19.28 -7.00
C ASN A 190 10.57 -20.02 -6.72
N LYS A 191 10.63 -21.26 -6.17
CA LYS A 191 9.44 -22.03 -5.83
C LYS A 191 8.59 -21.33 -4.79
N ILE A 192 9.21 -20.78 -3.74
CA ILE A 192 8.53 -20.02 -2.67
C ILE A 192 7.81 -18.82 -3.27
N ARG A 193 8.43 -18.11 -4.22
CA ARG A 193 7.85 -16.91 -4.88
C ARG A 193 6.79 -17.27 -5.92
N ASP A 194 7.02 -18.29 -6.74
CA ASP A 194 6.07 -18.71 -7.77
C ASP A 194 4.71 -19.11 -7.17
N TRP A 195 4.71 -19.66 -5.94
CA TRP A 195 3.51 -20.02 -5.19
C TRP A 195 3.05 -18.96 -4.21
N SER A 196 3.72 -17.78 -4.17
CA SER A 196 3.45 -16.69 -3.23
C SER A 196 3.49 -17.12 -1.74
N ILE A 197 4.18 -18.23 -1.44
CA ILE A 197 4.34 -18.74 -0.08
C ILE A 197 5.15 -17.76 0.77
N ASP A 198 6.06 -17.02 0.14
CA ASP A 198 6.85 -15.96 0.82
C ASP A 198 5.97 -14.89 1.46
N GLU A 199 4.75 -14.69 1.00
CA GLU A 199 3.86 -13.65 1.50
C GLU A 199 2.98 -14.09 2.68
N LEU A 200 2.95 -15.39 3.01
CA LEU A 200 2.12 -15.88 4.13
C LEU A 200 2.42 -15.22 5.49
N PRO A 201 3.65 -14.85 5.86
CA PRO A 201 3.89 -14.13 7.11
C PRO A 201 3.17 -12.78 7.22
N GLN A 202 2.67 -12.22 6.10
CA GLN A 202 1.86 -10.99 6.10
C GLN A 202 0.51 -11.17 6.83
N PHE A 203 0.02 -12.42 7.01
CA PHE A 203 -1.16 -12.66 7.84
C PHE A 203 -0.98 -12.20 9.28
N TRP A 204 0.26 -12.18 9.78
CA TRP A 204 0.57 -11.55 11.06
C TRP A 204 0.32 -10.02 11.04
N ASN A 205 0.68 -9.35 9.95
CA ASN A 205 0.38 -7.93 9.77
C ASN A 205 -1.14 -7.67 9.68
N VAL A 206 -1.88 -8.56 9.03
CA VAL A 206 -3.35 -8.49 8.98
C VAL A 206 -3.95 -8.63 10.39
N LEU A 207 -3.48 -9.61 11.15
CA LEU A 207 -3.94 -9.86 12.51
C LEU A 207 -3.67 -8.68 13.44
N LYS A 208 -2.49 -8.06 13.32
CA LYS A 208 -2.15 -6.82 14.05
C LYS A 208 -3.00 -5.62 13.62
N GLY A 209 -3.49 -5.59 12.38
CA GLY A 209 -4.21 -4.47 11.78
C GLY A 209 -3.34 -3.49 11.00
N ASP A 210 -2.08 -3.84 10.72
CA ASP A 210 -1.21 -3.08 9.83
C ASP A 210 -1.65 -3.20 8.36
N MET A 211 -2.30 -4.34 8.03
CA MET A 211 -2.83 -4.69 6.71
C MET A 211 -4.26 -5.25 6.80
N SER A 212 -4.91 -5.40 5.66
CA SER A 212 -6.20 -6.08 5.54
C SER A 212 -6.11 -7.17 4.46
N LEU A 213 -6.96 -8.21 4.57
CA LEU A 213 -7.08 -9.26 3.55
C LEU A 213 -7.51 -8.69 2.19
N VAL A 214 -8.36 -7.67 2.22
CA VAL A 214 -8.87 -7.01 1.03
C VAL A 214 -8.50 -5.54 1.09
N GLY A 215 -7.73 -5.09 0.13
CA GLY A 215 -7.27 -3.71 0.04
C GLY A 215 -6.13 -3.56 -0.96
N THR A 216 -5.67 -2.33 -1.16
CA THR A 216 -4.53 -2.02 -2.00
C THR A 216 -3.23 -2.52 -1.35
N ARG A 217 -2.26 -2.87 -2.18
CA ARG A 217 -0.93 -3.23 -1.69
C ARG A 217 -0.26 -2.01 -1.06
N PRO A 218 0.22 -2.09 0.20
CA PRO A 218 0.94 -0.98 0.80
C PRO A 218 2.26 -0.74 0.05
N PRO A 219 2.55 0.52 -0.37
CA PRO A 219 3.75 0.87 -1.10
C PRO A 219 4.99 0.81 -0.20
N THR A 220 6.17 0.69 -0.82
CA THR A 220 7.44 0.95 -0.18
C THR A 220 7.67 2.46 -0.02
N GLU A 221 8.63 2.88 0.79
CA GLU A 221 8.99 4.30 0.94
C GLU A 221 9.40 4.93 -0.39
N ASP A 222 10.17 4.20 -1.22
CA ASP A 222 10.60 4.66 -2.53
C ASP A 222 9.45 4.79 -3.54
N GLU A 223 8.49 3.84 -3.50
CA GLU A 223 7.28 3.89 -4.31
C GLU A 223 6.40 5.06 -3.86
N TRP A 224 6.23 5.25 -2.55
CA TRP A 224 5.43 6.33 -1.98
C TRP A 224 5.94 7.73 -2.37
N GLY A 225 7.26 7.93 -2.38
CA GLY A 225 7.87 9.19 -2.80
C GLY A 225 7.66 9.55 -4.29
N LYS A 226 7.23 8.57 -5.10
CA LYS A 226 6.95 8.74 -6.54
C LYS A 226 5.45 8.78 -6.85
N TYR A 227 4.58 8.69 -5.84
CA TYR A 227 3.15 8.71 -6.04
C TYR A 227 2.67 10.08 -6.52
N GLU A 228 1.90 10.06 -7.58
CA GLU A 228 1.13 11.18 -8.10
C GLU A 228 -0.34 11.05 -7.69
N LEU A 229 -1.14 12.04 -8.02
CA LEU A 229 -2.57 12.14 -7.68
C LEU A 229 -3.36 10.86 -8.03
N HIS A 230 -3.04 10.22 -9.15
CA HIS A 230 -3.72 9.01 -9.64
C HIS A 230 -3.31 7.70 -8.96
N HIS A 231 -2.26 7.72 -8.16
CA HIS A 231 -1.73 6.52 -7.50
C HIS A 231 -2.26 6.32 -6.07
N ARG A 232 -3.08 7.25 -5.60
CA ARG A 232 -3.62 7.27 -4.24
C ARG A 232 -5.09 6.78 -4.19
#